data_7fcb0e32d53a7717c59ceb6a926fb678
#
_entry.id   7fcb0e32d53a7717c59ceb6a926fb678
#
_cell.length_a   1.000
_cell.length_b   1.000
_cell.length_c   1.000
_cell.angle_alpha   90.00
_cell.angle_beta   90.00
_cell.angle_gamma   90.00
#
_symmetry.space_group_name_H-M   'P 1'
#
loop_
_entity.id
_entity.type
_entity.pdbx_description
1 polymer ?
#
loop_
_entity_poly.entity_id
_entity_poly.type
_entity_poly.pdbx_seq_one_letter_code
_entity_poly.pdbx_strand_id
1 'polypeptide(L)'
;VTGSGKTEVYLRLVEQVLARGERALVLVPEIGLTPQLVGRFAARFAVPMATLHSALTGTTRLAAWRDALSGHARIVLGTRSAVFAPLAGLGLIVIDEEHDASFKQHEGGFRYSARDVAVMRAQRAGVPIVLGSATPSLESLHNAQQDRYARLMLPRRTGVALPPRLALVDLRAEAHGAHGDLARANAQPPR
;
A
#
# COMPACT_ATOMS: atom_id res chain seq x y z
N VAL A 1 -11.33 -6.55 -1.37
CA VAL A 1 -11.32 -7.48 -0.21
C VAL A 1 -9.88 -7.67 0.25
N THR A 2 -9.64 -7.66 1.56
CA THR A 2 -8.30 -7.97 2.12
C THR A 2 -7.90 -9.39 1.71
N GLY A 3 -6.63 -9.58 1.27
CA GLY A 3 -6.16 -10.88 0.78
C GLY A 3 -6.66 -11.23 -0.63
N SER A 4 -7.13 -10.26 -1.41
CA SER A 4 -7.61 -10.48 -2.79
C SER A 4 -6.51 -10.56 -3.86
N GLY A 5 -5.24 -10.47 -3.47
CA GLY A 5 -4.12 -10.53 -4.42
C GLY A 5 -3.72 -9.17 -5.00
N LYS A 6 -4.08 -8.05 -4.39
CA LYS A 6 -3.66 -6.70 -4.84
C LYS A 6 -2.16 -6.61 -5.12
N THR A 7 -1.35 -7.12 -4.20
CA THR A 7 0.11 -7.08 -4.33
C THR A 7 0.60 -7.79 -5.61
N GLU A 8 0.00 -8.92 -5.99
CA GLU A 8 0.36 -9.62 -7.24
C GLU A 8 0.04 -8.78 -8.47
N VAL A 9 -1.08 -8.05 -8.45
CA VAL A 9 -1.42 -7.10 -9.52
C VAL A 9 -0.34 -6.02 -9.63
N TYR A 10 0.09 -5.44 -8.49
CA TYR A 10 1.15 -4.43 -8.49
C TYR A 10 2.46 -4.98 -9.04
N LEU A 11 2.86 -6.19 -8.62
CA LEU A 11 4.08 -6.83 -9.12
C LEU A 11 4.05 -7.03 -10.63
N ARG A 12 2.92 -7.47 -11.19
CA ARG A 12 2.76 -7.64 -12.65
C ARG A 12 2.81 -6.31 -13.40
N LEU A 13 2.21 -5.27 -12.88
CA LEU A 13 2.28 -3.94 -13.49
C LEU A 13 3.70 -3.37 -13.46
N VAL A 14 4.41 -3.53 -12.34
CA VAL A 14 5.82 -3.15 -12.22
C VAL A 14 6.69 -3.93 -13.21
N GLU A 15 6.46 -5.24 -13.37
CA GLU A 15 7.16 -6.09 -14.35
C GLU A 15 7.03 -5.54 -15.77
N GLN A 16 5.81 -5.17 -16.18
CA GLN A 16 5.56 -4.60 -17.50
C GLN A 16 6.27 -3.26 -17.72
N VAL A 17 6.30 -2.42 -16.69
CA VAL A 17 6.99 -1.12 -16.71
C VAL A 17 8.51 -1.31 -16.82
N LEU A 18 9.06 -2.22 -16.03
CA LEU A 18 10.50 -2.54 -16.10
C LEU A 18 10.91 -3.11 -17.45
N ALA A 19 10.06 -3.94 -18.06
CA ALA A 19 10.31 -4.51 -19.41
C ALA A 19 10.39 -3.42 -20.49
N ARG A 20 9.68 -2.29 -20.31
CA ARG A 20 9.78 -1.12 -21.19
C ARG A 20 10.99 -0.21 -20.91
N GLY A 21 11.82 -0.57 -19.94
CA GLY A 21 12.94 0.27 -19.53
C GLY A 21 12.57 1.41 -18.59
N GLU A 22 11.31 1.51 -18.20
CA GLU A 22 10.77 2.55 -17.31
C GLU A 22 10.98 2.19 -15.83
N ARG A 23 10.54 3.06 -14.93
CA ARG A 23 10.70 2.92 -13.47
C ARG A 23 9.37 3.00 -12.76
N ALA A 24 9.30 2.38 -11.58
CA ALA A 24 8.11 2.35 -10.75
C ALA A 24 8.33 3.03 -9.40
N LEU A 25 7.33 3.82 -8.98
CA LEU A 25 7.20 4.34 -7.63
C LEU A 25 6.06 3.61 -6.92
N VAL A 26 6.35 2.99 -5.80
CA VAL A 26 5.37 2.28 -4.97
C VAL A 26 5.32 2.92 -3.60
N LEU A 27 4.18 3.48 -3.26
CA LEU A 27 3.91 4.10 -1.97
C LEU A 27 3.05 3.18 -1.11
N VAL A 28 3.45 3.02 0.13
CA VAL A 28 2.72 2.24 1.13
C VAL A 28 2.62 3.03 2.44
N PRO A 29 1.62 2.76 3.30
CA PRO A 29 1.61 3.30 4.65
C PRO A 29 2.88 2.95 5.42
N GLU A 30 3.23 3.73 6.46
CA GLU A 30 4.44 3.46 7.25
C GLU A 30 4.45 2.04 7.84
N ILE A 31 3.31 1.59 8.34
CA ILE A 31 3.13 0.22 8.86
C ILE A 31 3.16 -0.85 7.74
N GLY A 32 2.93 -0.46 6.50
CA GLY A 32 2.93 -1.35 5.32
C GLY A 32 4.31 -1.60 4.74
N LEU A 33 5.29 -0.72 5.00
CA LEU A 33 6.66 -0.88 4.51
C LEU A 33 7.45 -1.87 5.37
N THR A 34 7.03 -3.13 5.32
CA THR A 34 7.64 -4.21 6.08
C THR A 34 8.81 -4.84 5.33
N PRO A 35 9.78 -5.47 6.04
CA PRO A 35 10.83 -6.26 5.38
C PRO A 35 10.28 -7.34 4.45
N GLN A 36 9.11 -7.90 4.79
CA GLN A 36 8.43 -8.90 3.95
C GLN A 36 7.96 -8.31 2.62
N LEU A 37 7.43 -7.09 2.60
CA LEU A 37 7.03 -6.43 1.36
C LEU A 37 8.27 -6.14 0.50
N VAL A 38 9.31 -5.54 1.09
CA VAL A 38 10.58 -5.27 0.39
C VAL A 38 11.16 -6.58 -0.15
N GLY A 39 11.18 -7.65 0.65
CA GLY A 39 11.64 -8.97 0.25
C GLY A 39 10.83 -9.58 -0.91
N ARG A 40 9.52 -9.37 -0.97
CA ARG A 40 8.68 -9.82 -2.10
C ARG A 40 9.07 -9.11 -3.41
N PHE A 41 9.33 -7.81 -3.37
CA PHE A 41 9.80 -7.09 -4.55
C PHE A 41 11.21 -7.54 -4.94
N ALA A 42 12.14 -7.69 -3.99
CA ALA A 42 13.50 -8.14 -4.24
C ALA A 42 13.54 -9.57 -4.81
N ALA A 43 12.69 -10.47 -4.32
CA ALA A 43 12.58 -11.83 -4.84
C ALA A 43 11.99 -11.91 -6.25
N ARG A 44 11.11 -10.95 -6.61
CA ARG A 44 10.47 -10.91 -7.93
C ARG A 44 11.33 -10.24 -8.98
N PHE A 45 12.09 -9.20 -8.60
CA PHE A 45 12.79 -8.34 -9.53
C PHE A 45 14.29 -8.33 -9.25
N ALA A 46 15.08 -8.78 -10.21
CA ALA A 46 16.55 -8.72 -10.15
C ALA A 46 17.05 -7.33 -10.65
N VAL A 47 16.52 -6.25 -10.07
CA VAL A 47 16.89 -4.87 -10.43
C VAL A 47 17.22 -4.05 -9.19
N PRO A 48 18.06 -3.00 -9.30
CA PRO A 48 18.32 -2.09 -8.19
C PRO A 48 17.05 -1.42 -7.69
N MET A 49 16.87 -1.43 -6.37
CA MET A 49 15.73 -0.82 -5.69
C MET A 49 16.21 0.12 -4.61
N ALA A 50 15.48 1.21 -4.40
CA ALA A 50 15.68 2.12 -3.29
C ALA A 50 14.48 2.12 -2.37
N THR A 51 14.70 2.20 -1.05
CA THR A 51 13.66 2.39 -0.05
C THR A 51 13.76 3.78 0.57
N LEU A 52 12.61 4.46 0.75
CA LEU A 52 12.52 5.80 1.32
C LEU A 52 11.44 5.86 2.40
N HIS A 53 11.86 6.00 3.67
CA HIS A 53 10.95 6.10 4.81
C HIS A 53 11.57 6.94 5.95
N SER A 54 10.76 7.27 6.95
CA SER A 54 11.11 8.17 8.07
C SER A 54 12.26 7.64 8.93
N ALA A 55 12.35 6.33 9.14
CA ALA A 55 13.35 5.69 10.00
C ALA A 55 14.77 5.58 9.37
N LEU A 56 14.98 5.98 8.13
CA LEU A 56 16.29 5.99 7.50
C LEU A 56 17.20 7.05 8.12
N THR A 57 18.47 6.71 8.29
CA THR A 57 19.51 7.72 8.60
C THR A 57 19.64 8.73 7.46
N GLY A 58 20.16 9.92 7.75
CA GLY A 58 20.38 10.96 6.74
C GLY A 58 21.24 10.48 5.57
N THR A 59 22.31 9.73 5.87
CA THR A 59 23.23 9.16 4.86
C THR A 59 22.56 8.12 3.97
N THR A 60 21.82 7.19 4.55
CA THR A 60 21.08 6.16 3.80
C THR A 60 19.97 6.78 2.94
N ARG A 61 19.27 7.78 3.48
CA ARG A 61 18.24 8.51 2.72
C ARG A 61 18.85 9.25 1.53
N LEU A 62 20.02 9.91 1.72
CA LEU A 62 20.71 10.59 0.64
C LEU A 62 21.16 9.61 -0.44
N ALA A 63 21.68 8.44 -0.07
CA ALA A 63 22.07 7.39 -1.02
C ALA A 63 20.87 6.93 -1.85
N ALA A 64 19.75 6.56 -1.20
CA ALA A 64 18.53 6.16 -1.86
C ALA A 64 17.97 7.26 -2.80
N TRP A 65 18.05 8.52 -2.39
CA TRP A 65 17.65 9.65 -3.21
C TRP A 65 18.54 9.83 -4.44
N ARG A 66 19.86 9.67 -4.29
CA ARG A 66 20.80 9.71 -5.42
C ARG A 66 20.59 8.56 -6.39
N ASP A 67 20.32 7.35 -5.91
CA ASP A 67 19.99 6.19 -6.74
C ASP A 67 18.70 6.40 -7.54
N ALA A 68 17.71 7.05 -6.95
CA ALA A 68 16.48 7.44 -7.65
C ALA A 68 16.78 8.51 -8.72
N LEU A 69 17.56 9.54 -8.39
CA LEU A 69 17.89 10.66 -9.26
C LEU A 69 18.75 10.23 -10.46
N SER A 70 19.79 9.43 -10.22
CA SER A 70 20.68 8.92 -11.28
C SER A 70 20.00 7.89 -12.20
N GLY A 71 18.86 7.37 -11.76
CA GLY A 71 18.15 6.29 -12.44
C GLY A 71 18.76 4.92 -12.22
N HIS A 72 19.71 4.78 -11.26
CA HIS A 72 20.19 3.48 -10.83
C HIS A 72 19.05 2.64 -10.23
N ALA A 73 18.28 3.23 -9.31
CA ALA A 73 17.09 2.57 -8.79
C ALA A 73 15.99 2.48 -9.86
N ARG A 74 15.57 1.28 -10.18
CA ARG A 74 14.49 0.97 -11.12
C ARG A 74 13.13 0.95 -10.44
N ILE A 75 13.10 0.66 -9.14
CA ILE A 75 11.93 0.67 -8.27
C ILE A 75 12.27 1.51 -7.05
N VAL A 76 11.38 2.43 -6.70
CA VAL A 76 11.41 3.11 -5.41
C VAL A 76 10.21 2.65 -4.60
N LEU A 77 10.48 2.02 -3.45
CA LEU A 77 9.47 1.70 -2.43
C LEU A 77 9.56 2.76 -1.34
N GLY A 78 8.45 3.28 -0.88
CA GLY A 78 8.55 4.21 0.22
C GLY A 78 7.23 4.60 0.84
N THR A 79 7.33 5.41 1.89
CA THR A 79 6.18 5.98 2.58
C THR A 79 5.84 7.36 2.03
N ARG A 80 5.01 8.11 2.71
CA ARG A 80 4.49 9.42 2.30
C ARG A 80 5.49 10.33 1.58
N SER A 81 6.68 10.55 2.14
CA SER A 81 7.68 11.46 1.58
C SER A 81 8.33 10.97 0.29
N ALA A 82 8.27 9.67 0.00
CA ALA A 82 8.82 9.10 -1.24
C ALA A 82 8.07 9.58 -2.49
N VAL A 83 6.90 10.19 -2.34
CA VAL A 83 6.17 10.82 -3.45
C VAL A 83 7.00 11.88 -4.18
N PHE A 84 8.00 12.46 -3.53
CA PHE A 84 8.90 13.45 -4.11
C PHE A 84 10.20 12.88 -4.71
N ALA A 85 10.41 11.55 -4.65
CA ALA A 85 11.61 10.92 -5.19
C ALA A 85 11.82 11.28 -6.67
N PRO A 86 13.00 11.74 -7.08
CA PRO A 86 13.24 12.21 -8.45
C PRO A 86 13.50 11.01 -9.38
N LEU A 87 12.44 10.41 -9.91
CA LEU A 87 12.53 9.28 -10.84
C LEU A 87 12.41 9.77 -12.27
N ALA A 88 13.55 9.84 -12.96
CA ALA A 88 13.55 10.03 -14.41
C ALA A 88 13.02 8.77 -15.13
N GLY A 89 12.18 8.91 -16.15
CA GLY A 89 11.57 7.77 -16.85
C GLY A 89 10.61 6.98 -15.96
N LEU A 90 9.87 7.69 -15.12
CA LEU A 90 8.75 7.12 -14.35
C LEU A 90 7.71 6.56 -15.33
N GLY A 91 7.28 5.33 -15.15
CA GLY A 91 6.28 4.65 -15.97
C GLY A 91 5.05 4.18 -15.20
N LEU A 92 5.13 4.18 -13.85
CA LEU A 92 4.01 3.75 -13.01
C LEU A 92 4.13 4.32 -11.60
N ILE A 93 3.00 4.75 -11.05
CA ILE A 93 2.87 4.98 -9.60
C ILE A 93 1.85 3.99 -9.03
N VAL A 94 2.18 3.37 -7.92
CA VAL A 94 1.26 2.53 -7.13
C VAL A 94 1.13 3.13 -5.75
N ILE A 95 -0.08 3.23 -5.22
CA ILE A 95 -0.36 3.54 -3.82
C ILE A 95 -1.17 2.39 -3.25
N ASP A 96 -0.58 1.65 -2.33
CA ASP A 96 -1.31 0.62 -1.60
C ASP A 96 -1.96 1.22 -0.36
N GLU A 97 -3.15 0.73 -0.02
CA GLU A 97 -4.02 1.24 1.06
C GLU A 97 -4.19 2.78 0.98
N GLU A 98 -4.61 3.28 -0.20
CA GLU A 98 -4.70 4.71 -0.54
C GLU A 98 -5.53 5.55 0.43
N HIS A 99 -6.42 4.89 1.19
CA HIS A 99 -7.29 5.50 2.19
C HIS A 99 -6.58 5.81 3.50
N ASP A 100 -5.35 5.29 3.70
CA ASP A 100 -4.64 5.42 4.96
C ASP A 100 -4.29 6.89 5.28
N ALA A 101 -4.60 7.31 6.50
CA ALA A 101 -4.40 8.68 6.95
C ALA A 101 -2.93 9.09 7.00
N SER A 102 -1.99 8.13 7.08
CA SER A 102 -0.55 8.41 7.09
C SER A 102 -0.04 9.06 5.80
N PHE A 103 -0.80 8.99 4.70
CA PHE A 103 -0.49 9.72 3.47
C PHE A 103 -0.76 11.23 3.56
N LYS A 104 -1.48 11.69 4.60
CA LYS A 104 -1.71 13.13 4.83
C LYS A 104 -0.70 13.65 5.85
N GLN A 105 0.02 14.72 5.50
CA GLN A 105 0.86 15.45 6.43
C GLN A 105 0.07 16.61 7.04
N HIS A 106 -0.24 16.49 8.32
CA HIS A 106 -0.98 17.51 9.08
C HIS A 106 -0.07 18.43 9.88
N GLU A 107 1.12 17.94 10.26
CA GLU A 107 2.09 18.65 11.09
C GLU A 107 3.22 19.22 10.25
N GLY A 108 3.84 20.28 10.75
CA GLY A 108 4.92 20.99 10.07
C GLY A 108 4.45 22.09 9.11
N GLY A 109 5.41 22.83 8.54
CA GLY A 109 5.12 24.02 7.72
C GLY A 109 4.51 23.71 6.35
N PHE A 110 4.75 22.52 5.79
CA PHE A 110 4.25 22.11 4.48
C PHE A 110 3.24 20.97 4.63
N ARG A 111 1.97 21.28 4.41
CA ARG A 111 0.86 20.30 4.48
C ARG A 111 0.55 19.77 3.09
N TYR A 112 0.46 18.47 2.94
CA TYR A 112 0.13 17.81 1.67
C TYR A 112 -0.47 16.42 1.88
N SER A 113 -1.16 15.94 0.85
CA SER A 113 -1.57 14.54 0.72
C SER A 113 -0.66 13.88 -0.33
N ALA A 114 0.08 12.85 0.07
CA ALA A 114 0.94 12.14 -0.87
C ALA A 114 0.13 11.44 -1.97
N ARG A 115 -1.09 10.99 -1.67
CA ARG A 115 -2.01 10.46 -2.67
C ARG A 115 -2.31 11.49 -3.75
N ASP A 116 -2.70 12.70 -3.36
CA ASP A 116 -3.11 13.72 -4.31
C ASP A 116 -1.90 14.26 -5.11
N VAL A 117 -0.74 14.39 -4.46
CA VAL A 117 0.53 14.71 -5.13
C VAL A 117 0.90 13.62 -6.15
N ALA A 118 0.74 12.35 -5.81
CA ALA A 118 1.03 11.24 -6.70
C ALA A 118 0.11 11.23 -7.91
N VAL A 119 -1.20 11.48 -7.74
CA VAL A 119 -2.16 11.61 -8.84
C VAL A 119 -1.75 12.74 -9.78
N MET A 120 -1.45 13.92 -9.22
CA MET A 120 -0.99 15.07 -10.02
C MET A 120 0.33 14.77 -10.73
N ARG A 121 1.26 14.08 -10.06
CA ARG A 121 2.55 13.68 -10.63
C ARG A 121 2.37 12.71 -11.80
N ALA A 122 1.51 11.70 -11.64
CA ALA A 122 1.18 10.74 -12.68
C ALA A 122 0.56 11.43 -13.90
N GLN A 123 -0.39 12.33 -13.67
CA GLN A 123 -1.03 13.11 -14.73
C GLN A 123 -0.01 13.97 -15.49
N ARG A 124 0.87 14.68 -14.79
CA ARG A 124 1.91 15.51 -15.44
C ARG A 124 2.94 14.70 -16.20
N ALA A 125 3.26 13.50 -15.72
CA ALA A 125 4.19 12.61 -16.40
C ALA A 125 3.54 11.78 -17.52
N GLY A 126 2.20 11.82 -17.68
CA GLY A 126 1.46 11.02 -18.65
C GLY A 126 1.53 9.51 -18.37
N VAL A 127 1.64 9.10 -17.10
CA VAL A 127 1.81 7.70 -16.70
C VAL A 127 0.64 7.21 -15.87
N PRO A 128 0.35 5.90 -15.90
CA PRO A 128 -0.70 5.33 -15.07
C PRO A 128 -0.38 5.42 -13.58
N ILE A 129 -1.43 5.60 -12.77
CA ILE A 129 -1.40 5.45 -11.34
C ILE A 129 -2.44 4.43 -10.90
N VAL A 130 -2.08 3.58 -9.93
CA VAL A 130 -2.97 2.60 -9.33
C VAL A 130 -3.16 2.95 -7.86
N LEU A 131 -4.41 3.19 -7.48
CA LEU A 131 -4.84 3.41 -6.11
C LEU A 131 -5.48 2.11 -5.59
N GLY A 132 -4.80 1.40 -4.72
CA GLY A 132 -5.26 0.13 -4.18
C GLY A 132 -5.80 0.26 -2.78
N SER A 133 -6.97 -0.32 -2.53
CA SER A 133 -7.57 -0.39 -1.20
C SER A 133 -8.62 -1.50 -1.11
N ALA A 134 -8.79 -2.06 0.10
CA ALA A 134 -9.94 -2.89 0.43
C ALA A 134 -11.15 -2.02 0.82
N THR A 135 -10.89 -0.81 1.34
CA THR A 135 -11.84 0.19 1.82
C THR A 135 -11.49 1.54 1.22
N PRO A 136 -11.78 1.78 -0.07
CA PRO A 136 -11.40 3.01 -0.75
C PRO A 136 -11.91 4.26 -0.04
N SER A 137 -11.14 5.35 -0.10
CA SER A 137 -11.58 6.63 0.41
C SER A 137 -12.82 7.17 -0.32
N LEU A 138 -13.59 8.02 0.33
CA LEU A 138 -14.79 8.61 -0.27
C LEU A 138 -14.44 9.44 -1.51
N GLU A 139 -13.31 10.13 -1.49
CA GLU A 139 -12.81 10.90 -2.63
C GLU A 139 -12.49 10.01 -3.84
N SER A 140 -11.82 8.87 -3.60
CA SER A 140 -11.52 7.91 -4.68
C SER A 140 -12.78 7.26 -5.23
N LEU A 141 -13.74 6.91 -4.37
CA LEU A 141 -15.03 6.38 -4.80
C LEU A 141 -15.84 7.41 -5.61
N HIS A 142 -15.88 8.66 -5.16
CA HIS A 142 -16.55 9.73 -5.87
C HIS A 142 -15.93 9.96 -7.26
N ASN A 143 -14.59 10.01 -7.35
CA ASN A 143 -13.91 10.15 -8.64
C ASN A 143 -14.17 8.96 -9.59
N ALA A 144 -14.28 7.75 -9.03
CA ALA A 144 -14.65 6.58 -9.84
C ALA A 144 -16.12 6.61 -10.30
N GLN A 145 -17.04 7.16 -9.49
CA GLN A 145 -18.45 7.36 -9.87
C GLN A 145 -18.62 8.45 -10.94
N GLN A 146 -17.69 9.39 -11.01
CA GLN A 146 -17.65 10.46 -12.01
C GLN A 146 -16.83 10.09 -13.25
N ASP A 147 -16.49 8.82 -13.43
CA ASP A 147 -15.68 8.30 -14.54
C ASP A 147 -14.29 8.96 -14.68
N ARG A 148 -13.82 9.65 -13.62
CA ARG A 148 -12.47 10.22 -13.59
C ARG A 148 -11.41 9.16 -13.31
N TYR A 149 -11.79 8.08 -12.61
CA TYR A 149 -10.95 6.92 -12.30
C TYR A 149 -11.61 5.66 -12.82
N ALA A 150 -10.86 4.82 -13.52
CA ALA A 150 -11.30 3.47 -13.85
C ALA A 150 -11.38 2.61 -12.59
N ARG A 151 -12.54 2.00 -12.33
CA ARG A 151 -12.73 1.13 -11.18
C ARG A 151 -12.50 -0.33 -11.54
N LEU A 152 -11.51 -0.94 -10.89
CA LEU A 152 -11.22 -2.36 -11.00
C LEU A 152 -11.55 -3.07 -9.69
N MET A 153 -12.17 -4.25 -9.76
CA MET A 153 -12.60 -4.99 -8.58
C MET A 153 -11.94 -6.37 -8.52
N LEU A 154 -11.43 -6.73 -7.33
CA LEU A 154 -10.95 -8.06 -6.99
C LEU A 154 -11.91 -8.67 -5.96
N PRO A 155 -13.00 -9.33 -6.39
CA PRO A 155 -14.09 -9.72 -5.50
C PRO A 155 -13.75 -10.95 -4.64
N ARG A 156 -12.77 -11.77 -5.03
CA ARG A 156 -12.44 -13.04 -4.38
C ARG A 156 -11.15 -12.92 -3.57
N ARG A 157 -11.10 -13.61 -2.44
CA ARG A 157 -9.84 -13.84 -1.72
C ARG A 157 -9.00 -14.86 -2.46
N THR A 158 -7.69 -14.70 -2.43
CA THR A 158 -6.74 -15.71 -2.89
C THR A 158 -6.49 -16.70 -1.73
N GLY A 159 -6.68 -18.00 -1.98
CA GLY A 159 -6.46 -19.05 -1.00
C GLY A 159 -7.74 -19.60 -0.34
N VAL A 160 -7.56 -20.59 0.53
CA VAL A 160 -8.63 -21.35 1.22
C VAL A 160 -9.10 -20.72 2.53
N ALA A 161 -8.59 -19.54 2.91
CA ALA A 161 -8.93 -18.91 4.18
C ALA A 161 -10.40 -18.45 4.20
N LEU A 162 -11.18 -19.05 5.07
CA LEU A 162 -12.56 -18.66 5.33
C LEU A 162 -12.59 -17.33 6.12
N PRO A 163 -13.63 -16.50 5.96
CA PRO A 163 -13.83 -15.34 6.79
C PRO A 163 -13.88 -15.74 8.28
N PRO A 164 -13.31 -14.94 9.20
CA PRO A 164 -13.47 -15.21 10.62
C PRO A 164 -14.94 -15.15 11.01
N ARG A 165 -15.35 -16.01 11.95
CA ARG A 165 -16.66 -15.88 12.59
C ARG A 165 -16.61 -14.64 13.49
N LEU A 166 -17.52 -13.72 13.28
CA LEU A 166 -17.68 -12.53 14.11
C LEU A 166 -18.80 -12.81 15.12
N ALA A 167 -18.52 -12.66 16.40
CA ALA A 167 -19.51 -12.66 17.47
C ALA A 167 -19.50 -11.30 18.18
N LEU A 168 -20.67 -10.74 18.38
CA LEU A 168 -20.84 -9.56 19.21
C LEU A 168 -20.97 -10.02 20.66
N VAL A 169 -20.08 -9.53 21.51
CA VAL A 169 -20.14 -9.75 22.97
C VAL A 169 -20.56 -8.42 23.60
N ASP A 170 -21.69 -8.44 24.30
CA ASP A 170 -22.12 -7.28 25.10
C ASP A 170 -21.41 -7.31 26.45
N LEU A 171 -20.37 -6.54 26.58
CA LEU A 171 -19.57 -6.43 27.82
C LEU A 171 -20.38 -5.92 29.03
N ARG A 172 -21.54 -5.29 28.81
CA ARG A 172 -22.44 -4.84 29.89
C ARG A 172 -23.20 -6.01 30.50
N ALA A 173 -23.55 -7.01 29.68
CA ALA A 173 -24.22 -8.22 30.12
C ALA A 173 -23.27 -9.14 30.94
N GLU A 174 -21.98 -9.18 30.57
CA GLU A 174 -20.98 -9.99 31.28
C GLU A 174 -20.58 -9.42 32.65
N ALA A 175 -20.69 -8.12 32.86
CA ALA A 175 -20.39 -7.49 34.15
C ALA A 175 -21.38 -7.91 35.26
N HIS A 176 -22.53 -8.54 34.93
CA HIS A 176 -23.58 -8.98 35.86
C HIS A 176 -23.72 -10.51 35.93
N GLY A 177 -22.95 -11.28 35.19
CA GLY A 177 -23.02 -12.73 35.16
C GLY A 177 -21.68 -13.43 35.15
N ALA A 178 -21.28 -13.86 36.32
CA ALA A 178 -20.40 -15.01 36.63
C ALA A 178 -19.32 -15.45 35.62
N HIS A 179 -18.13 -15.46 36.06
CA HIS A 179 -16.88 -16.14 35.73
C HIS A 179 -16.97 -17.63 35.25
N GLY A 180 -18.03 -18.07 34.58
CA GLY A 180 -18.31 -19.50 34.37
C GLY A 180 -18.23 -20.05 32.93
N ASP A 181 -18.43 -19.25 31.87
CA ASP A 181 -18.72 -19.83 30.56
C ASP A 181 -17.63 -19.69 29.47
N LEU A 182 -16.59 -18.93 29.66
CA LEU A 182 -15.49 -18.85 28.69
C LEU A 182 -14.62 -20.11 28.61
N ALA A 183 -14.66 -20.97 29.63
CA ALA A 183 -13.93 -22.24 29.62
C ALA A 183 -14.62 -23.36 28.83
N ARG A 184 -15.91 -23.25 28.53
CA ARG A 184 -16.65 -24.29 27.78
C ARG A 184 -16.66 -24.13 26.27
N ALA A 185 -16.38 -22.97 25.75
CA ALA A 185 -16.37 -22.73 24.31
C ALA A 185 -15.13 -23.30 23.58
N ASN A 186 -14.07 -23.66 24.31
CA ASN A 186 -12.82 -24.19 23.75
C ASN A 186 -12.68 -25.72 23.81
N ALA A 187 -13.71 -26.46 24.25
CA ALA A 187 -13.61 -27.90 24.53
C ALA A 187 -14.37 -28.81 23.54
N GLN A 188 -14.60 -28.39 22.29
CA GLN A 188 -15.11 -29.33 21.28
C GLN A 188 -14.08 -29.54 20.19
N PRO A 189 -13.55 -30.80 19.99
CA PRO A 189 -12.67 -31.14 18.88
C PRO A 189 -13.47 -31.20 17.56
N PRO A 190 -12.82 -30.98 16.44
CA PRO A 190 -13.46 -31.03 15.12
C PRO A 190 -13.88 -32.48 14.77
N ARG A 191 -15.06 -32.63 14.24
CA ARG A 191 -15.48 -33.81 13.48
C ARG A 191 -15.22 -33.61 12.01
#